data_4b616e6580ee051be7e9d8362e14eb4c
#
_entry.id   4b616e6580ee051be7e9d8362e14eb4c
#
_cell.length_a   1.000
_cell.length_b   1.000
_cell.length_c   1.000
_cell.angle_alpha   90.00
_cell.angle_beta   90.00
_cell.angle_gamma   90.00
#
_symmetry.space_group_name_H-M   'P 1'
#
loop_
_entity.id
_entity.type
_entity.pdbx_description
1 polymer ?
#
loop_
_entity_poly.entity_id
_entity_poly.type
_entity_poly.pdbx_seq_one_letter_code
_entity_poly.pdbx_strand_id
1 'polypeptide(L)'
;YEKVFMIAPNYQAGRDNMEGFQMHYEGEIVDEVYVPLGHQDYSAEIARIATSDADAVFAFTPGGMGVRFVRQFRDAGLADRIQFMSVFTTDETTLPAQKEAAEGFIAAGNWAPDADNEASQKFVAAFEEKYGYVPGGYAMQAYDAAMLIDSAVASVGGDLSDKDAVRAAMEAADFTSLRGDFAFNSNHYPTQNFYQLSVEEREDGQWATATGELVFENYGDNFAGECSM
;
A
#
# COMPACT_ATOMS: atom_id res chain seq x y z
N TYR A 1 12.06 7.90 -14.02
CA TYR A 1 11.39 9.19 -14.20
C TYR A 1 12.26 10.29 -13.59
N GLU A 2 12.35 11.40 -14.30
CA GLU A 2 13.27 12.49 -13.91
C GLU A 2 12.53 13.66 -13.24
N LYS A 3 11.21 13.81 -13.53
CA LYS A 3 10.41 14.94 -13.09
C LYS A 3 9.05 14.49 -12.55
N VAL A 4 8.85 14.65 -11.25
CA VAL A 4 7.66 14.15 -10.56
C VAL A 4 6.80 15.29 -10.02
N PHE A 5 5.50 15.24 -10.33
CA PHE A 5 4.47 16.02 -9.65
C PHE A 5 3.91 15.22 -8.48
N MET A 6 3.81 15.81 -7.30
CA MET A 6 3.35 15.11 -6.11
C MET A 6 2.00 15.63 -5.62
N ILE A 7 1.10 14.73 -5.20
CA ILE A 7 -0.21 15.09 -4.66
C ILE A 7 -0.64 14.19 -3.50
N ALA A 8 -1.08 14.79 -2.40
CA ALA A 8 -1.61 14.10 -1.22
C ALA A 8 -2.67 14.95 -0.49
N PRO A 9 -3.54 14.36 0.35
CA PRO A 9 -4.40 15.13 1.23
C PRO A 9 -3.61 15.75 2.38
N ASN A 10 -4.03 16.95 2.79
CA ASN A 10 -3.37 17.75 3.82
C ASN A 10 -3.68 17.23 5.23
N TYR A 11 -3.08 16.11 5.62
CA TYR A 11 -3.09 15.55 6.97
C TYR A 11 -1.79 14.76 7.19
N GLN A 12 -1.56 14.22 8.40
CA GLN A 12 -0.26 13.65 8.77
C GLN A 12 0.20 12.58 7.78
N ALA A 13 -0.61 11.56 7.51
CA ALA A 13 -0.20 10.49 6.60
C ALA A 13 0.05 10.97 5.16
N GLY A 14 -0.64 12.02 4.69
CA GLY A 14 -0.34 12.64 3.40
C GLY A 14 1.06 13.26 3.38
N ARG A 15 1.42 14.01 4.41
CA ARG A 15 2.76 14.59 4.56
C ARG A 15 3.85 13.54 4.68
N ASP A 16 3.62 12.51 5.53
CA ASP A 16 4.59 11.43 5.72
C ASP A 16 4.87 10.66 4.42
N ASN A 17 3.83 10.43 3.59
CA ASN A 17 4.02 9.79 2.29
C ASN A 17 4.81 10.66 1.32
N MET A 18 4.57 11.98 1.29
CA MET A 18 5.33 12.92 0.47
C MET A 18 6.80 12.98 0.90
N GLU A 19 7.03 13.12 2.21
CA GLU A 19 8.39 13.13 2.79
C GLU A 19 9.11 11.82 2.53
N GLY A 20 8.44 10.67 2.72
CA GLY A 20 9.01 9.35 2.45
C GLY A 20 9.43 9.17 0.99
N PHE A 21 8.63 9.67 0.04
CA PHE A 21 9.03 9.66 -1.37
C PHE A 21 10.27 10.55 -1.60
N GLN A 22 10.26 11.76 -1.05
CA GLN A 22 11.35 12.73 -1.20
C GLN A 22 12.68 12.22 -0.63
N MET A 23 12.66 11.41 0.43
CA MET A 23 13.87 10.85 1.04
C MET A 23 14.67 9.94 0.09
N HIS A 24 14.02 9.34 -0.90
CA HIS A 24 14.62 8.35 -1.80
C HIS A 24 14.62 8.76 -3.28
N TYR A 25 13.93 9.84 -3.63
CA TYR A 25 13.85 10.31 -5.00
C TYR A 25 14.94 11.35 -5.28
N GLU A 26 15.80 11.05 -6.27
CA GLU A 26 16.93 11.90 -6.64
C GLU A 26 16.63 12.85 -7.82
N GLY A 27 15.44 12.73 -8.44
CA GLY A 27 15.02 13.57 -9.56
C GLY A 27 14.43 14.92 -9.12
N GLU A 28 13.86 15.64 -10.06
CA GLU A 28 13.20 16.94 -9.83
C GLU A 28 11.75 16.77 -9.37
N ILE A 29 11.38 17.40 -8.25
CA ILE A 29 9.98 17.56 -7.85
C ILE A 29 9.50 18.88 -8.45
N VAL A 30 8.70 18.79 -9.52
CA VAL A 30 8.23 19.97 -10.25
C VAL A 30 7.12 20.72 -9.53
N ASP A 31 6.35 20.02 -8.70
CA ASP A 31 5.30 20.63 -7.89
C ASP A 31 4.88 19.67 -6.76
N GLU A 32 4.43 20.23 -5.63
CA GLU A 32 3.95 19.49 -4.46
C GLU A 32 2.61 20.09 -4.01
N VAL A 33 1.54 19.30 -4.10
CA VAL A 33 0.17 19.78 -3.87
C VAL A 33 -0.49 19.02 -2.72
N TYR A 34 -0.98 19.78 -1.76
CA TYR A 34 -1.83 19.24 -0.69
C TYR A 34 -3.28 19.68 -0.88
N VAL A 35 -4.18 18.71 -1.02
CA VAL A 35 -5.62 18.95 -1.15
C VAL A 35 -6.35 18.74 0.19
N PRO A 36 -7.52 19.34 0.40
CA PRO A 36 -8.32 19.05 1.60
C PRO A 36 -8.67 17.56 1.71
N LEU A 37 -8.72 17.02 2.93
CA LEU A 37 -9.23 15.66 3.14
C LEU A 37 -10.69 15.55 2.66
N GLY A 38 -10.96 14.53 1.83
CA GLY A 38 -12.27 14.36 1.20
C GLY A 38 -12.46 15.17 -0.10
N HIS A 39 -11.38 15.71 -0.67
CA HIS A 39 -11.37 16.41 -1.95
C HIS A 39 -12.02 15.58 -3.06
N GLN A 40 -12.79 16.22 -3.94
CA GLN A 40 -13.62 15.51 -4.93
C GLN A 40 -13.42 15.97 -6.37
N ASP A 41 -13.09 17.22 -6.58
CA ASP A 41 -12.92 17.81 -7.92
C ASP A 41 -11.46 18.22 -8.12
N TYR A 42 -10.75 17.42 -8.88
CA TYR A 42 -9.32 17.60 -9.17
C TYR A 42 -9.05 18.40 -10.44
N SER A 43 -10.04 19.10 -10.98
CA SER A 43 -9.90 19.85 -12.26
C SER A 43 -8.73 20.85 -12.23
N ALA A 44 -8.52 21.51 -11.09
CA ALA A 44 -7.43 22.47 -10.93
C ALA A 44 -6.05 21.77 -10.88
N GLU A 45 -5.95 20.67 -10.13
CA GLU A 45 -4.73 19.88 -10.02
C GLU A 45 -4.40 19.21 -11.35
N ILE A 46 -5.38 18.64 -12.03
CA ILE A 46 -5.26 18.08 -13.39
C ILE A 46 -4.73 19.13 -14.38
N ALA A 47 -5.26 20.35 -14.34
CA ALA A 47 -4.76 21.44 -15.20
C ALA A 47 -3.31 21.82 -14.87
N ARG A 48 -2.92 21.83 -13.58
CA ARG A 48 -1.52 22.05 -13.17
C ARG A 48 -0.60 20.94 -13.68
N ILE A 49 -0.98 19.67 -13.50
CA ILE A 49 -0.24 18.52 -14.02
C ILE A 49 -0.12 18.61 -15.55
N ALA A 50 -1.22 18.91 -16.24
CA ALA A 50 -1.26 18.99 -17.70
C ALA A 50 -0.30 20.04 -18.29
N THR A 51 -0.04 21.11 -17.55
CA THR A 51 0.83 22.23 -17.96
C THR A 51 2.24 22.15 -17.35
N SER A 52 2.49 21.22 -16.45
CA SER A 52 3.84 20.94 -15.94
C SER A 52 4.64 20.14 -16.96
N ASP A 53 5.94 20.05 -16.72
CA ASP A 53 6.85 19.19 -17.49
C ASP A 53 7.13 17.86 -16.78
N ALA A 54 6.24 17.43 -15.86
CA ALA A 54 6.31 16.17 -15.18
C ALA A 54 6.19 14.98 -16.15
N ASP A 55 7.05 13.98 -15.97
CA ASP A 55 6.99 12.69 -16.65
C ASP A 55 6.30 11.61 -15.79
N ALA A 56 6.16 11.87 -14.49
CA ALA A 56 5.35 11.05 -13.59
C ALA A 56 4.61 11.88 -12.54
N VAL A 57 3.54 11.28 -11.99
CA VAL A 57 2.80 11.75 -10.81
C VAL A 57 2.98 10.75 -9.69
N PHE A 58 3.38 11.19 -8.50
CA PHE A 58 3.27 10.42 -7.28
C PHE A 58 2.03 10.86 -6.50
N ALA A 59 1.13 9.93 -6.25
CA ALA A 59 -0.14 10.20 -5.58
C ALA A 59 -0.35 9.32 -4.35
N PHE A 60 -0.67 9.98 -3.23
CA PHE A 60 -1.26 9.32 -2.07
C PHE A 60 -2.67 9.89 -1.86
N THR A 61 -3.68 9.27 -2.45
CA THR A 61 -5.09 9.71 -2.38
C THR A 61 -5.99 8.50 -2.05
N PRO A 62 -6.01 8.04 -0.79
CA PRO A 62 -6.67 6.78 -0.43
C PRO A 62 -8.20 6.83 -0.58
N GLY A 63 -8.80 5.67 -0.85
CA GLY A 63 -10.24 5.46 -0.91
C GLY A 63 -10.95 6.27 -1.99
N GLY A 64 -12.09 6.87 -1.67
CA GLY A 64 -12.89 7.63 -2.63
C GLY A 64 -12.20 8.83 -3.27
N MET A 65 -11.16 9.40 -2.65
CA MET A 65 -10.30 10.42 -3.23
C MET A 65 -9.53 9.86 -4.42
N GLY A 66 -8.91 8.68 -4.26
CA GLY A 66 -8.18 7.99 -5.32
C GLY A 66 -9.08 7.60 -6.49
N VAL A 67 -10.28 7.08 -6.22
CA VAL A 67 -11.24 6.76 -7.28
C VAL A 67 -11.53 7.97 -8.16
N ARG A 68 -11.72 9.15 -7.57
CA ARG A 68 -12.01 10.38 -8.32
C ARG A 68 -10.79 10.90 -9.06
N PHE A 69 -9.65 10.94 -8.40
CA PHE A 69 -8.41 11.46 -9.01
C PHE A 69 -7.97 10.61 -10.20
N VAL A 70 -7.92 9.29 -10.03
CA VAL A 70 -7.54 8.33 -11.09
C VAL A 70 -8.44 8.49 -12.32
N ARG A 71 -9.77 8.54 -12.12
CA ARG A 71 -10.71 8.73 -13.24
C ARG A 71 -10.50 10.06 -13.95
N GLN A 72 -10.43 11.17 -13.19
CA GLN A 72 -10.22 12.48 -13.78
C GLN A 72 -8.86 12.59 -14.49
N PHE A 73 -7.82 11.95 -13.96
CA PHE A 73 -6.50 11.88 -14.59
C PHE A 73 -6.55 11.13 -15.93
N ARG A 74 -7.23 9.97 -15.98
CA ARG A 74 -7.44 9.20 -17.20
C ARG A 74 -8.30 9.95 -18.21
N ASP A 75 -9.43 10.49 -17.78
CA ASP A 75 -10.37 11.24 -18.63
C ASP A 75 -9.74 12.48 -19.28
N ALA A 76 -8.76 13.08 -18.61
CA ALA A 76 -7.97 14.18 -19.14
C ALA A 76 -6.88 13.75 -20.17
N GLY A 77 -6.74 12.44 -20.44
CA GLY A 77 -5.71 11.89 -21.34
C GLY A 77 -4.29 12.01 -20.80
N LEU A 78 -4.11 12.26 -19.49
CA LEU A 78 -2.78 12.42 -18.89
C LEU A 78 -2.05 11.09 -18.78
N ALA A 79 -2.76 10.00 -18.57
CA ALA A 79 -2.20 8.65 -18.44
C ALA A 79 -1.48 8.16 -19.71
N ASP A 80 -1.71 8.77 -20.86
CA ASP A 80 -1.05 8.42 -22.12
C ASP A 80 0.39 8.97 -22.21
N ARG A 81 0.76 9.91 -21.32
CA ARG A 81 2.05 10.62 -21.38
C ARG A 81 2.74 10.82 -20.03
N ILE A 82 2.06 10.62 -18.94
CA ILE A 82 2.56 10.81 -17.57
C ILE A 82 2.31 9.53 -16.80
N GLN A 83 3.36 8.90 -16.30
CA GLN A 83 3.22 7.71 -15.48
C GLN A 83 2.56 8.05 -14.15
N PHE A 84 1.56 7.26 -13.78
CA PHE A 84 0.94 7.35 -12.46
C PHE A 84 1.61 6.35 -11.50
N MET A 85 2.15 6.86 -10.41
CA MET A 85 2.74 6.08 -9.32
C MET A 85 1.98 6.36 -8.03
N SER A 86 1.73 5.35 -7.22
CA SER A 86 0.91 5.55 -6.03
C SER A 86 1.23 4.61 -4.87
N VAL A 87 0.78 5.04 -3.70
CA VAL A 87 0.64 4.19 -2.52
C VAL A 87 -0.78 4.37 -1.99
N PHE A 88 -1.52 3.29 -1.74
CA PHE A 88 -2.92 3.30 -1.25
C PHE A 88 -3.93 4.10 -2.11
N THR A 89 -3.60 4.43 -3.34
CA THR A 89 -4.51 5.09 -4.29
C THR A 89 -5.14 4.09 -5.25
N THR A 90 -4.35 3.10 -5.66
CA THR A 90 -4.77 1.98 -6.51
C THR A 90 -4.55 0.68 -5.75
N ASP A 91 -5.57 0.21 -5.08
CA ASP A 91 -5.59 -1.05 -4.32
C ASP A 91 -6.95 -1.75 -4.47
N GLU A 92 -7.10 -2.95 -3.94
CA GLU A 92 -8.31 -3.76 -4.09
C GLU A 92 -9.56 -3.11 -3.46
N THR A 93 -9.40 -2.09 -2.62
CA THR A 93 -10.54 -1.32 -2.06
C THR A 93 -11.04 -0.26 -3.04
N THR A 94 -10.21 0.20 -3.96
CA THR A 94 -10.50 1.26 -4.93
C THR A 94 -10.63 0.76 -6.36
N LEU A 95 -9.88 -0.27 -6.74
CA LEU A 95 -9.85 -0.85 -8.09
C LEU A 95 -11.20 -1.30 -8.63
N PRO A 96 -12.15 -1.87 -7.84
CA PRO A 96 -13.49 -2.19 -8.35
C PRO A 96 -14.25 -0.96 -8.89
N ALA A 97 -13.90 0.23 -8.43
CA ALA A 97 -14.49 1.48 -8.90
C ALA A 97 -13.61 2.22 -9.93
N GLN A 98 -12.31 1.98 -9.96
CA GLN A 98 -11.37 2.59 -10.92
C GLN A 98 -11.32 1.80 -12.23
N LYS A 99 -11.24 0.47 -12.14
CA LYS A 99 -11.18 -0.46 -13.27
C LYS A 99 -10.10 -0.05 -14.29
N GLU A 100 -10.46 -0.08 -15.58
CA GLU A 100 -9.60 0.31 -16.72
C GLU A 100 -8.98 1.72 -16.58
N ALA A 101 -9.55 2.58 -15.75
CA ALA A 101 -8.95 3.91 -15.52
C ALA A 101 -7.59 3.83 -14.80
N ALA A 102 -7.36 2.77 -14.02
CA ALA A 102 -6.10 2.55 -13.31
C ALA A 102 -5.14 1.60 -14.06
N GLU A 103 -5.51 1.06 -15.21
CA GLU A 103 -4.68 0.13 -15.98
C GLU A 103 -3.31 0.73 -16.31
N GLY A 104 -2.24 -0.05 -16.07
CA GLY A 104 -0.86 0.36 -16.31
C GLY A 104 -0.27 1.31 -15.28
N PHE A 105 -1.00 1.62 -14.21
CA PHE A 105 -0.48 2.42 -13.11
C PHE A 105 0.44 1.57 -12.21
N ILE A 106 1.45 2.21 -11.66
CA ILE A 106 2.40 1.61 -10.74
C ILE A 106 1.94 1.89 -9.31
N ALA A 107 1.88 0.84 -8.50
CA ALA A 107 1.73 0.95 -7.06
C ALA A 107 2.98 0.41 -6.34
N ALA A 108 3.07 0.64 -5.05
CA ALA A 108 4.05 0.00 -4.19
C ALA A 108 3.36 -0.60 -2.96
N GLY A 109 3.80 -1.76 -2.54
CA GLY A 109 3.24 -2.45 -1.38
C GLY A 109 4.11 -3.60 -0.89
N ASN A 110 3.74 -4.12 0.25
CA ASN A 110 4.41 -5.25 0.88
C ASN A 110 3.71 -6.60 0.63
N TRP A 111 2.66 -6.59 -0.15
CA TRP A 111 1.87 -7.77 -0.50
C TRP A 111 0.89 -7.42 -1.64
N ALA A 112 0.58 -8.42 -2.46
CA ALA A 112 -0.52 -8.39 -3.44
C ALA A 112 -1.26 -9.73 -3.43
N PRO A 113 -2.49 -9.82 -3.97
CA PRO A 113 -3.31 -11.05 -3.93
C PRO A 113 -2.70 -12.26 -4.63
N ASP A 114 -1.75 -12.05 -5.51
CA ASP A 114 -1.01 -13.08 -6.25
C ASP A 114 0.31 -13.51 -5.58
N ALA A 115 0.55 -13.10 -4.32
CA ALA A 115 1.77 -13.43 -3.58
C ALA A 115 2.07 -14.94 -3.61
N ASP A 116 3.30 -15.31 -4.01
CA ASP A 116 3.72 -16.70 -4.25
C ASP A 116 4.14 -17.40 -2.96
N ASN A 117 3.16 -17.58 -2.05
CA ASN A 117 3.30 -18.46 -0.89
C ASN A 117 1.97 -19.15 -0.56
N GLU A 118 2.06 -20.35 -0.02
CA GLU A 118 0.90 -21.22 0.22
C GLU A 118 -0.14 -20.60 1.17
N ALA A 119 0.32 -19.89 2.22
CA ALA A 119 -0.56 -19.26 3.20
C ALA A 119 -1.39 -18.15 2.55
N SER A 120 -0.75 -17.30 1.73
CA SER A 120 -1.40 -16.23 0.99
C SER A 120 -2.41 -16.78 -0.02
N GLN A 121 -2.03 -17.78 -0.81
CA GLN A 121 -2.93 -18.40 -1.79
C GLN A 121 -4.18 -19.01 -1.14
N LYS A 122 -4.02 -19.69 0.00
CA LYS A 122 -5.15 -20.22 0.78
C LYS A 122 -6.06 -19.11 1.33
N PHE A 123 -5.45 -18.04 1.84
CA PHE A 123 -6.19 -16.89 2.36
C PHE A 123 -7.01 -16.23 1.27
N VAL A 124 -6.41 -15.93 0.11
CA VAL A 124 -7.08 -15.28 -1.02
C VAL A 124 -8.26 -16.13 -1.49
N ALA A 125 -8.04 -17.43 -1.74
CA ALA A 125 -9.11 -18.34 -2.17
C ALA A 125 -10.28 -18.40 -1.18
N ALA A 126 -9.98 -18.53 0.13
CA ALA A 126 -11.02 -18.59 1.17
C ALA A 126 -11.75 -17.25 1.35
N PHE A 127 -11.05 -16.14 1.18
CA PHE A 127 -11.65 -14.81 1.26
C PHE A 127 -12.59 -14.56 0.08
N GLU A 128 -12.15 -14.88 -1.15
CA GLU A 128 -12.97 -14.74 -2.37
C GLU A 128 -14.20 -15.66 -2.32
N GLU A 129 -14.05 -16.92 -1.87
CA GLU A 129 -15.19 -17.83 -1.68
C GLU A 129 -16.22 -17.24 -0.71
N LYS A 130 -15.77 -16.61 0.37
CA LYS A 130 -16.63 -16.10 1.42
C LYS A 130 -17.28 -14.76 1.09
N TYR A 131 -16.54 -13.85 0.46
CA TYR A 131 -16.94 -12.47 0.29
C TYR A 131 -17.22 -12.06 -1.15
N GLY A 132 -16.76 -12.83 -2.15
CA GLY A 132 -17.03 -12.60 -3.57
C GLY A 132 -16.22 -11.47 -4.20
N TYR A 133 -15.13 -11.03 -3.57
CA TYR A 133 -14.22 -10.01 -4.11
C TYR A 133 -12.78 -10.26 -3.65
N VAL A 134 -11.82 -9.66 -4.35
CA VAL A 134 -10.39 -9.82 -4.09
C VAL A 134 -9.99 -9.14 -2.78
N PRO A 135 -9.27 -9.81 -1.85
CA PRO A 135 -8.77 -9.18 -0.64
C PRO A 135 -7.64 -8.20 -0.95
N GLY A 136 -7.64 -7.05 -0.32
CA GLY A 136 -6.53 -6.09 -0.38
C GLY A 136 -5.60 -6.16 0.82
N GLY A 137 -4.57 -5.31 0.80
CA GLY A 137 -3.55 -5.24 1.84
C GLY A 137 -4.10 -5.05 3.27
N TYR A 138 -5.20 -4.33 3.43
CA TYR A 138 -5.84 -4.19 4.76
C TYR A 138 -6.45 -5.49 5.28
N ALA A 139 -7.04 -6.30 4.39
CA ALA A 139 -7.57 -7.61 4.77
C ALA A 139 -6.44 -8.57 5.15
N MET A 140 -5.34 -8.55 4.39
CA MET A 140 -4.12 -9.29 4.69
C MET A 140 -3.56 -8.91 6.06
N GLN A 141 -3.38 -7.61 6.34
CA GLN A 141 -2.85 -7.13 7.63
C GLN A 141 -3.75 -7.52 8.81
N ALA A 142 -5.06 -7.44 8.64
CA ALA A 142 -6.02 -7.85 9.68
C ALA A 142 -5.96 -9.37 9.96
N TYR A 143 -5.79 -10.18 8.92
CA TYR A 143 -5.61 -11.61 9.06
C TYR A 143 -4.30 -11.93 9.79
N ASP A 144 -3.17 -11.37 9.37
CA ASP A 144 -1.88 -11.53 10.03
C ASP A 144 -1.93 -11.12 11.51
N ALA A 145 -2.58 -10.00 11.82
CA ALA A 145 -2.76 -9.55 13.20
C ALA A 145 -3.55 -10.56 14.04
N ALA A 146 -4.61 -11.16 13.47
CA ALA A 146 -5.39 -12.18 14.13
C ALA A 146 -4.55 -13.46 14.40
N MET A 147 -3.76 -13.88 13.41
CA MET A 147 -2.89 -15.06 13.52
C MET A 147 -1.77 -14.84 14.54
N LEU A 148 -1.17 -13.64 14.58
CA LEU A 148 -0.19 -13.26 15.60
C LEU A 148 -0.78 -13.33 17.02
N ILE A 149 -1.98 -12.76 17.21
CA ILE A 149 -2.66 -12.81 18.52
C ILE A 149 -3.00 -14.24 18.90
N ASP A 150 -3.51 -15.05 17.99
CA ASP A 150 -3.86 -16.46 18.25
C ASP A 150 -2.64 -17.25 18.68
N SER A 151 -1.52 -17.13 17.96
CA SER A 151 -0.25 -17.77 18.31
C SER A 151 0.27 -17.32 19.68
N ALA A 152 0.26 -16.01 19.96
CA ALA A 152 0.71 -15.48 21.24
C ALA A 152 -0.15 -15.98 22.42
N VAL A 153 -1.49 -16.03 22.25
CA VAL A 153 -2.41 -16.56 23.26
C VAL A 153 -2.19 -18.06 23.49
N ALA A 154 -2.00 -18.81 22.41
CA ALA A 154 -1.72 -20.25 22.51
C ALA A 154 -0.40 -20.53 23.24
N SER A 155 0.65 -19.75 22.98
CA SER A 155 1.98 -19.93 23.60
C SER A 155 1.98 -19.72 25.12
N VAL A 156 1.09 -18.87 25.64
CA VAL A 156 0.90 -18.64 27.08
C VAL A 156 -0.22 -19.51 27.68
N GLY A 157 -0.70 -20.54 26.94
CA GLY A 157 -1.74 -21.47 27.40
C GLY A 157 -3.10 -20.82 27.69
N GLY A 158 -3.38 -19.65 27.06
CA GLY A 158 -4.61 -18.89 27.25
C GLY A 158 -4.63 -18.00 28.49
N ASP A 159 -3.59 -18.02 29.31
CA ASP A 159 -3.48 -17.15 30.50
C ASP A 159 -2.91 -15.77 30.13
N LEU A 160 -3.78 -14.77 30.05
CA LEU A 160 -3.42 -13.39 29.71
C LEU A 160 -3.11 -12.53 30.94
N SER A 161 -3.01 -13.10 32.12
CA SER A 161 -2.74 -12.36 33.37
C SER A 161 -1.30 -11.88 33.47
N ASP A 162 -0.35 -12.68 32.95
CA ASP A 162 1.07 -12.29 32.81
C ASP A 162 1.29 -11.50 31.52
N LYS A 163 1.23 -10.17 31.65
CA LYS A 163 1.33 -9.26 30.51
C LYS A 163 2.72 -9.24 29.85
N ASP A 164 3.76 -9.54 30.62
CA ASP A 164 5.12 -9.57 30.09
C ASP A 164 5.35 -10.84 29.26
N ALA A 165 4.82 -11.97 29.72
CA ALA A 165 4.83 -13.19 28.92
C ALA A 165 4.02 -13.04 27.61
N VAL A 166 2.84 -12.42 27.67
CA VAL A 166 2.03 -12.16 26.46
C VAL A 166 2.77 -11.22 25.48
N ARG A 167 3.39 -10.15 26.00
CA ARG A 167 4.17 -9.23 25.16
C ARG A 167 5.33 -9.96 24.49
N ALA A 168 6.12 -10.72 25.25
CA ALA A 168 7.23 -11.48 24.69
C ALA A 168 6.78 -12.49 23.62
N ALA A 169 5.61 -13.11 23.80
CA ALA A 169 5.03 -14.01 22.82
C ALA A 169 4.61 -13.28 21.53
N MET A 170 4.06 -12.07 21.63
CA MET A 170 3.74 -11.24 20.45
C MET A 170 5.01 -10.75 19.74
N GLU A 171 6.03 -10.34 20.48
CA GLU A 171 7.32 -9.91 19.92
C GLU A 171 8.07 -11.03 19.21
N ALA A 172 7.90 -12.28 19.67
CA ALA A 172 8.48 -13.46 19.01
C ALA A 172 7.91 -13.70 17.60
N ALA A 173 6.71 -13.16 17.31
CA ALA A 173 6.02 -13.25 16.02
C ALA A 173 5.98 -14.68 15.44
N ASP A 174 5.74 -15.69 16.31
CA ASP A 174 5.72 -17.11 15.93
C ASP A 174 4.38 -17.48 15.27
N PHE A 175 4.18 -17.02 14.04
CA PHE A 175 3.01 -17.30 13.20
C PHE A 175 3.39 -17.34 11.73
N THR A 176 2.54 -17.92 10.88
CA THR A 176 2.74 -17.92 9.44
C THR A 176 2.08 -16.67 8.83
N SER A 177 2.91 -15.69 8.46
CA SER A 177 2.44 -14.46 7.82
C SER A 177 2.11 -14.70 6.35
N LEU A 178 1.08 -13.99 5.87
CA LEU A 178 0.73 -13.94 4.45
C LEU A 178 1.79 -13.21 3.61
N ARG A 179 2.64 -12.41 4.25
CA ARG A 179 3.75 -11.67 3.62
C ARG A 179 5.02 -12.49 3.44
N GLY A 180 5.01 -13.76 3.85
CA GLY A 180 6.20 -14.62 3.91
C GLY A 180 6.96 -14.44 5.22
N ASP A 181 8.28 -14.33 5.15
CA ASP A 181 9.11 -14.11 6.34
C ASP A 181 8.75 -12.81 7.03
N PHE A 182 8.40 -12.90 8.30
CA PHE A 182 7.95 -11.79 9.11
C PHE A 182 8.75 -11.71 10.41
N ALA A 183 9.22 -10.52 10.74
CA ALA A 183 9.83 -10.22 12.03
C ALA A 183 9.51 -8.76 12.44
N PHE A 184 9.55 -8.50 13.73
CA PHE A 184 9.53 -7.14 14.23
C PHE A 184 10.94 -6.55 14.31
N ASN A 185 11.07 -5.28 13.95
CA ASN A 185 12.23 -4.47 14.26
C ASN A 185 12.20 -4.04 15.75
N SER A 186 13.28 -3.46 16.25
CA SER A 186 13.41 -3.01 17.65
C SER A 186 12.32 -2.04 18.12
N ASN A 187 11.67 -1.34 17.21
CA ASN A 187 10.57 -0.41 17.47
C ASN A 187 9.18 -1.00 17.15
N HIS A 188 9.06 -2.32 17.05
CA HIS A 188 7.85 -3.09 16.74
C HIS A 188 7.22 -2.79 15.36
N TYR A 189 7.91 -2.07 14.47
CA TYR A 189 7.54 -2.04 13.06
C TYR A 189 7.98 -3.34 12.36
N PRO A 190 7.21 -3.82 11.36
CA PRO A 190 7.61 -5.02 10.63
C PRO A 190 8.88 -4.79 9.83
N THR A 191 9.75 -5.80 9.80
CA THR A 191 10.77 -5.97 8.77
C THR A 191 10.16 -6.84 7.68
N GLN A 192 10.09 -6.35 6.44
CA GLN A 192 9.34 -7.00 5.37
C GLN A 192 9.84 -6.60 3.98
N ASN A 193 9.42 -7.36 2.98
CA ASN A 193 9.70 -7.03 1.58
C ASN A 193 8.74 -5.96 1.07
N PHE A 194 9.24 -5.16 0.10
CA PHE A 194 8.41 -4.21 -0.65
C PHE A 194 8.59 -4.43 -2.13
N TYR A 195 7.49 -4.42 -2.84
CA TYR A 195 7.41 -4.70 -4.27
C TYR A 195 6.86 -3.51 -5.04
N GLN A 196 7.33 -3.35 -6.27
CA GLN A 196 6.55 -2.63 -7.26
C GLN A 196 5.35 -3.49 -7.61
N LEU A 197 4.18 -2.87 -7.69
CA LEU A 197 2.94 -3.53 -8.08
C LEU A 197 2.42 -2.90 -9.38
N SER A 198 1.87 -3.73 -10.27
CA SER A 198 1.08 -3.29 -11.43
C SER A 198 -0.41 -3.40 -11.14
N VAL A 199 -1.23 -2.65 -11.90
CA VAL A 199 -2.69 -2.78 -11.86
C VAL A 199 -3.14 -3.53 -13.09
N GLU A 200 -3.85 -4.64 -12.90
CA GLU A 200 -4.23 -5.56 -13.97
C GLU A 200 -5.69 -6.05 -13.83
N GLU A 201 -6.32 -6.35 -14.97
CA GLU A 201 -7.56 -7.12 -15.00
C GLU A 201 -7.24 -8.61 -14.91
N ARG A 202 -7.81 -9.29 -13.93
CA ARG A 202 -7.68 -10.73 -13.74
C ARG A 202 -8.56 -11.49 -14.75
N GLU A 203 -8.29 -12.79 -14.93
CA GLU A 203 -9.08 -13.67 -15.83
C GLU A 203 -10.58 -13.71 -15.48
N ASP A 204 -10.94 -13.46 -14.23
CA ASP A 204 -12.33 -13.41 -13.75
C ASP A 204 -13.00 -12.03 -13.95
N GLY A 205 -12.29 -11.06 -14.54
CA GLY A 205 -12.77 -9.71 -14.81
C GLY A 205 -12.70 -8.77 -13.59
N GLN A 206 -12.14 -9.21 -12.48
CA GLN A 206 -11.87 -8.35 -11.33
C GLN A 206 -10.52 -7.64 -11.50
N TRP A 207 -10.44 -6.41 -11.03
CA TRP A 207 -9.20 -5.62 -11.05
C TRP A 207 -8.46 -5.78 -9.73
N ALA A 208 -7.16 -6.05 -9.82
CA ALA A 208 -6.29 -6.22 -8.65
C ALA A 208 -4.89 -5.68 -8.92
N THR A 209 -4.12 -5.56 -7.87
CA THR A 209 -2.67 -5.39 -7.98
C THR A 209 -2.01 -6.74 -8.23
N ALA A 210 -0.94 -6.73 -9.03
CA ALA A 210 -0.09 -7.89 -9.30
C ALA A 210 1.35 -7.59 -8.86
N THR A 211 2.01 -8.61 -8.31
CA THR A 211 3.38 -8.51 -7.80
C THR A 211 4.38 -8.39 -8.95
N GLY A 212 5.15 -7.31 -8.93
CA GLY A 212 6.25 -7.07 -9.87
C GLY A 212 7.62 -7.24 -9.21
N GLU A 213 8.52 -6.31 -9.46
CA GLU A 213 9.90 -6.35 -8.97
C GLU A 213 9.99 -6.21 -7.43
N LEU A 214 10.84 -7.01 -6.78
CA LEU A 214 11.24 -6.80 -5.40
C LEU A 214 12.14 -5.57 -5.31
N VAL A 215 11.65 -4.50 -4.70
CA VAL A 215 12.36 -3.23 -4.58
C VAL A 215 13.24 -3.20 -3.32
N PHE A 216 12.68 -3.66 -2.20
CA PHE A 216 13.41 -3.76 -0.94
C PHE A 216 13.17 -5.15 -0.31
N GLU A 217 14.28 -5.81 0.04
CA GLU A 217 14.27 -7.09 0.74
C GLU A 217 14.50 -6.86 2.24
N ASN A 218 13.67 -7.46 3.10
CA ASN A 218 13.79 -7.39 4.56
C ASN A 218 14.01 -5.97 5.09
N TYR A 219 13.26 -5.02 4.54
CA TYR A 219 13.40 -3.60 4.86
C TYR A 219 12.67 -3.27 6.16
N GLY A 220 13.38 -2.63 7.08
CA GLY A 220 12.85 -2.15 8.36
C GLY A 220 12.63 -0.64 8.36
N ASP A 221 12.07 -0.13 9.46
CA ASP A 221 11.88 1.31 9.64
C ASP A 221 13.23 2.05 9.76
N ASN A 222 13.41 3.09 8.95
CA ASN A 222 14.61 3.95 8.95
C ASN A 222 14.85 4.67 10.29
N PHE A 223 13.78 4.91 11.05
CA PHE A 223 13.82 5.65 12.33
C PHE A 223 13.92 4.71 13.55
N ALA A 224 14.07 3.40 13.34
CA ALA A 224 14.16 2.44 14.44
C ALA A 224 15.26 2.78 15.46
N GLY A 225 16.39 3.30 14.98
CA GLY A 225 17.51 3.73 15.84
C GLY A 225 17.25 4.98 16.69
N GLU A 226 16.20 5.73 16.40
CA GLU A 226 15.78 6.93 17.14
C GLU A 226 14.72 6.61 18.21
N CYS A 227 14.16 5.40 18.16
CA CYS A 227 13.13 4.95 19.09
C CYS A 227 13.77 4.33 20.34
N SER A 228 13.54 4.94 21.48
CA SER A 228 13.98 4.40 22.79
C SER A 228 12.87 3.54 23.41
N MET A 229 12.76 2.31 22.98
CA MET A 229 11.83 1.35 23.60
C MET A 229 12.58 0.37 24.49
#